data_eeedf3f0b9d271feadba44fd3a28b400
#
_entry.id   eeedf3f0b9d271feadba44fd3a28b400
#
_cell.length_a   1.000
_cell.length_b   1.000
_cell.length_c   1.000
_cell.angle_alpha   90.00
_cell.angle_beta   90.00
_cell.angle_gamma   90.00
#
_symmetry.space_group_name_H-M   'P 1'
#
loop_
_entity.id
_entity.type
_entity.pdbx_description
1 polymer ?
#
loop_
_entity_poly.entity_id
_entity_poly.type
_entity_poly.pdbx_seq_one_letter_code
_entity_poly.pdbx_strand_id
1 'polypeptide(L)'
;MVGPAGEEVYTDARGRIKVQFHWQRPDEHPTLGANLDDQSSCWLRVAMPSAGANWGHQFIPRIGQEVLVDFIEGDIDRPVIVGVLYNGSHATPAFSGAGALLTNKTLSGIKSKEHQGGQYNELLFDDTPGEVRAKLSSESGKTQLNQGFLTQPRTNGKAQPRGNGFELRTDQHGAIRAAHGLLLTTEAQNGASSHSWHGNTCKASSMPPST
;
A
#
# COMPACT_ATOMS: atom_id res chain seq x y z
N MET A 1 -17.09 6.42 -7.20
CA MET A 1 -17.73 5.88 -5.99
C MET A 1 -18.42 6.99 -5.21
N VAL A 2 -19.58 6.71 -4.60
CA VAL A 2 -20.40 7.69 -3.86
C VAL A 2 -20.82 7.13 -2.51
N GLY A 3 -21.31 7.99 -1.61
CA GLY A 3 -21.75 7.63 -0.27
C GLY A 3 -22.30 8.83 0.49
N PRO A 4 -22.67 8.67 1.78
CA PRO A 4 -23.19 9.74 2.61
C PRO A 4 -22.19 10.90 2.78
N ALA A 5 -22.71 12.09 2.98
CA ALA A 5 -21.88 13.28 3.22
C ALA A 5 -21.03 13.11 4.49
N GLY A 6 -19.74 13.48 4.40
CA GLY A 6 -18.78 13.38 5.50
C GLY A 6 -18.07 12.01 5.61
N GLU A 7 -18.48 11.00 4.85
CA GLU A 7 -17.79 9.72 4.79
C GLU A 7 -16.66 9.73 3.74
N GLU A 8 -15.58 9.03 4.03
CA GLU A 8 -14.48 8.80 3.07
C GLU A 8 -14.52 7.39 2.49
N VAL A 9 -14.99 6.41 3.28
CA VAL A 9 -15.14 5.01 2.86
C VAL A 9 -16.56 4.57 3.21
N TYR A 10 -17.33 4.17 2.21
CA TYR A 10 -18.69 3.68 2.41
C TYR A 10 -18.87 2.30 1.78
N THR A 11 -18.99 1.28 2.62
CA THR A 11 -19.08 -0.12 2.22
C THR A 11 -19.98 -0.91 3.16
N ASP A 12 -20.50 -2.02 2.68
CA ASP A 12 -21.23 -2.96 3.52
C ASP A 12 -20.31 -4.09 4.07
N ALA A 13 -20.88 -5.01 4.83
CA ALA A 13 -20.15 -6.15 5.42
C ALA A 13 -19.54 -7.12 4.37
N ARG A 14 -19.88 -6.99 3.09
CA ARG A 14 -19.35 -7.80 1.98
C ARG A 14 -18.34 -7.04 1.12
N GLY A 15 -17.94 -5.85 1.52
CA GLY A 15 -17.02 -5.01 0.75
C GLY A 15 -17.64 -4.42 -0.52
N ARG A 16 -18.97 -4.36 -0.64
CA ARG A 16 -19.67 -3.75 -1.76
C ARG A 16 -19.70 -2.24 -1.60
N ILE A 17 -19.73 -1.53 -2.72
CA ILE A 17 -19.76 -0.07 -2.76
C ILE A 17 -20.92 0.45 -3.59
N LYS A 18 -21.17 1.76 -3.53
CA LYS A 18 -22.16 2.45 -4.36
C LYS A 18 -21.48 3.40 -5.32
N VAL A 19 -22.08 3.60 -6.48
CA VAL A 19 -21.53 4.44 -7.55
C VAL A 19 -22.62 5.35 -8.09
N GLN A 20 -22.21 6.41 -8.79
CA GLN A 20 -23.04 7.16 -9.71
C GLN A 20 -22.41 7.07 -11.08
N PHE A 21 -23.19 6.68 -12.08
CA PHE A 21 -22.72 6.64 -13.45
C PHE A 21 -22.69 8.05 -14.06
N HIS A 22 -21.79 8.29 -15.01
CA HIS A 22 -21.64 9.60 -15.67
C HIS A 22 -22.88 10.07 -16.43
N TRP A 23 -23.75 9.15 -16.84
CA TRP A 23 -25.01 9.47 -17.51
C TRP A 23 -26.17 9.79 -16.57
N GLN A 24 -26.03 9.52 -15.26
CA GLN A 24 -27.02 9.91 -14.25
C GLN A 24 -26.85 11.40 -13.94
N ARG A 25 -27.74 12.23 -14.51
CA ARG A 25 -27.68 13.68 -14.37
C ARG A 25 -28.80 14.20 -13.45
N PRO A 26 -28.56 15.23 -12.61
CA PRO A 26 -29.57 15.78 -11.71
C PRO A 26 -30.82 16.33 -12.42
N ASP A 27 -30.69 16.86 -13.63
CA ASP A 27 -31.79 17.35 -14.44
C ASP A 27 -32.68 16.23 -15.01
N GLU A 28 -32.14 15.04 -15.20
CA GLU A 28 -32.86 13.86 -15.66
C GLU A 28 -33.42 13.04 -14.49
N HIS A 29 -32.80 13.14 -13.31
CA HIS A 29 -33.17 12.40 -12.09
C HIS A 29 -33.31 13.36 -10.89
N PRO A 30 -34.30 14.25 -10.89
CA PRO A 30 -34.35 15.37 -9.95
C PRO A 30 -34.65 15.00 -8.50
N THR A 31 -35.14 13.79 -8.25
CA THR A 31 -35.54 13.37 -6.90
C THR A 31 -34.64 12.31 -6.26
N LEU A 32 -34.10 11.38 -7.04
CA LEU A 32 -33.26 10.28 -6.57
C LEU A 32 -32.28 9.84 -7.66
N GLY A 33 -31.11 9.34 -7.29
CA GLY A 33 -30.20 8.62 -8.17
C GLY A 33 -29.07 9.45 -8.80
N ALA A 34 -29.07 10.78 -8.66
CA ALA A 34 -28.03 11.63 -9.25
C ALA A 34 -27.44 12.68 -8.29
N ASN A 35 -27.56 12.46 -6.97
CA ASN A 35 -27.14 13.41 -5.95
C ASN A 35 -25.70 13.21 -5.46
N LEU A 36 -24.95 12.26 -6.05
CA LEU A 36 -23.61 11.85 -5.61
C LEU A 36 -23.57 11.31 -4.17
N ASP A 37 -24.68 10.69 -3.74
CA ASP A 37 -24.88 10.15 -2.40
C ASP A 37 -25.08 8.62 -2.42
N ASP A 38 -25.45 8.04 -1.28
CA ASP A 38 -25.71 6.61 -1.11
C ASP A 38 -27.02 6.12 -1.72
N GLN A 39 -27.80 7.00 -2.34
CA GLN A 39 -29.01 6.64 -3.07
C GLN A 39 -28.80 6.52 -4.58
N SER A 40 -27.61 6.87 -5.08
CA SER A 40 -27.31 6.89 -6.52
C SER A 40 -27.28 5.51 -7.20
N SER A 41 -27.07 4.43 -6.46
CA SER A 41 -27.13 3.06 -7.00
C SER A 41 -27.48 2.01 -5.95
N CYS A 42 -27.67 0.74 -6.41
CA CYS A 42 -27.61 -0.43 -5.55
C CYS A 42 -26.16 -0.68 -5.05
N TRP A 43 -25.98 -1.69 -4.21
CA TRP A 43 -24.66 -2.17 -3.78
C TRP A 43 -24.00 -3.01 -4.88
N LEU A 44 -22.82 -2.58 -5.36
CA LEU A 44 -22.04 -3.27 -6.37
C LEU A 44 -20.87 -4.02 -5.72
N ARG A 45 -20.64 -5.27 -6.16
CA ARG A 45 -19.47 -6.05 -5.76
C ARG A 45 -18.20 -5.46 -6.36
N VAL A 46 -17.09 -5.57 -5.64
CA VAL A 46 -15.76 -5.16 -6.12
C VAL A 46 -14.91 -6.41 -6.36
N ALA A 47 -14.41 -6.58 -7.58
CA ALA A 47 -13.47 -7.64 -7.90
C ALA A 47 -12.11 -7.36 -7.24
N MET A 48 -11.56 -8.36 -6.57
CA MET A 48 -10.25 -8.32 -5.92
C MET A 48 -9.34 -9.39 -6.54
N PRO A 49 -8.00 -9.22 -6.53
CA PRO A 49 -7.07 -10.21 -7.06
C PRO A 49 -7.21 -11.61 -6.46
N SER A 50 -7.62 -11.69 -5.20
CA SER A 50 -8.02 -12.93 -4.53
C SER A 50 -9.06 -12.65 -3.46
N ALA A 51 -10.04 -13.56 -3.32
CA ALA A 51 -11.11 -13.46 -2.33
C ALA A 51 -11.52 -14.86 -1.86
N GLY A 52 -11.50 -15.09 -0.56
CA GLY A 52 -11.89 -16.35 0.06
C GLY A 52 -12.56 -16.15 1.42
N ALA A 53 -12.87 -17.24 2.11
CA ALA A 53 -13.48 -17.19 3.42
C ALA A 53 -12.47 -16.68 4.47
N ASN A 54 -12.56 -15.41 4.81
CA ASN A 54 -11.69 -14.71 5.77
C ASN A 54 -10.20 -14.59 5.33
N TRP A 55 -9.93 -14.61 4.02
CA TRP A 55 -8.61 -14.34 3.45
C TRP A 55 -8.72 -13.75 2.03
N GLY A 56 -7.70 -13.01 1.59
CA GLY A 56 -7.63 -12.40 0.26
C GLY A 56 -7.09 -10.97 0.27
N HIS A 57 -7.27 -10.26 -0.83
CA HIS A 57 -6.97 -8.83 -0.92
C HIS A 57 -8.19 -8.00 -0.53
N GLN A 58 -7.96 -6.88 0.16
CA GLN A 58 -9.04 -5.97 0.53
C GLN A 58 -8.59 -4.52 0.32
N PHE A 59 -8.98 -3.94 -0.81
CA PHE A 59 -8.74 -2.54 -1.16
C PHE A 59 -10.07 -1.92 -1.59
N ILE A 60 -10.85 -1.45 -0.61
CA ILE A 60 -12.15 -0.83 -0.89
C ILE A 60 -11.92 0.54 -1.55
N PRO A 61 -12.49 0.79 -2.74
CA PRO A 61 -12.47 2.12 -3.35
C PRO A 61 -13.08 3.17 -2.41
N ARG A 62 -12.56 4.38 -2.43
CA ARG A 62 -13.04 5.47 -1.57
C ARG A 62 -13.99 6.39 -2.32
N ILE A 63 -14.83 7.12 -1.59
CA ILE A 63 -15.74 8.11 -2.15
C ILE A 63 -14.95 9.13 -2.98
N GLY A 64 -15.46 9.47 -4.18
CA GLY A 64 -14.81 10.32 -5.16
C GLY A 64 -13.94 9.59 -6.17
N GLN A 65 -13.49 8.36 -5.89
CA GLN A 65 -12.67 7.60 -6.85
C GLN A 65 -13.51 7.16 -8.06
N GLU A 66 -12.87 7.20 -9.23
CA GLU A 66 -13.41 6.66 -10.47
C GLU A 66 -13.21 5.16 -10.53
N VAL A 67 -14.27 4.43 -10.85
CA VAL A 67 -14.28 2.97 -10.93
C VAL A 67 -14.79 2.50 -12.27
N LEU A 68 -14.23 1.41 -12.77
CA LEU A 68 -14.68 0.74 -13.98
C LEU A 68 -15.74 -0.30 -13.60
N VAL A 69 -16.93 -0.15 -14.19
CA VAL A 69 -18.06 -1.08 -14.01
C VAL A 69 -18.21 -1.94 -15.24
N ASP A 70 -18.31 -3.23 -15.04
CA ASP A 70 -18.69 -4.21 -16.08
C ASP A 70 -20.01 -4.86 -15.69
N PHE A 71 -20.66 -5.51 -16.65
CA PHE A 71 -21.95 -6.18 -16.48
C PHE A 71 -21.81 -7.66 -16.82
N ILE A 72 -22.03 -8.53 -15.83
CA ILE A 72 -21.88 -9.98 -16.01
C ILE A 72 -22.85 -10.47 -17.10
N GLU A 73 -22.28 -11.12 -18.14
CA GLU A 73 -23.01 -11.59 -19.33
C GLU A 73 -23.75 -10.48 -20.09
N GLY A 74 -23.32 -9.22 -19.93
CA GLY A 74 -23.97 -8.06 -20.54
C GLY A 74 -25.29 -7.67 -19.87
N ASP A 75 -25.63 -8.27 -18.74
CA ASP A 75 -26.87 -8.03 -18.01
C ASP A 75 -26.74 -6.79 -17.11
N ILE A 76 -27.49 -5.73 -17.43
CA ILE A 76 -27.48 -4.45 -16.72
C ILE A 76 -27.86 -4.58 -15.23
N ASP A 77 -28.59 -5.62 -14.85
CA ASP A 77 -28.97 -5.89 -13.47
C ASP A 77 -27.88 -6.62 -12.67
N ARG A 78 -26.73 -6.93 -13.31
CA ARG A 78 -25.60 -7.65 -12.72
C ARG A 78 -24.29 -6.87 -12.79
N PRO A 79 -24.24 -5.61 -12.30
CA PRO A 79 -23.04 -4.80 -12.33
C PRO A 79 -21.96 -5.32 -11.37
N VAL A 80 -20.70 -5.19 -11.76
CA VAL A 80 -19.53 -5.50 -10.93
C VAL A 80 -18.42 -4.47 -11.17
N ILE A 81 -17.75 -4.04 -10.09
CA ILE A 81 -16.57 -3.17 -10.18
C ILE A 81 -15.37 -4.04 -10.53
N VAL A 82 -14.72 -3.75 -11.66
CA VAL A 82 -13.57 -4.52 -12.16
C VAL A 82 -12.25 -3.77 -12.07
N GLY A 83 -12.27 -2.47 -11.72
CA GLY A 83 -11.05 -1.68 -11.56
C GLY A 83 -11.30 -0.30 -10.96
N VAL A 84 -10.20 0.37 -10.61
CA VAL A 84 -10.16 1.76 -10.16
C VAL A 84 -9.21 2.52 -11.06
N LEU A 85 -9.58 3.73 -11.49
CA LEU A 85 -8.81 4.53 -12.42
C LEU A 85 -8.24 5.78 -11.74
N TYR A 86 -7.02 6.13 -12.10
CA TYR A 86 -6.48 7.46 -11.84
C TYR A 86 -7.03 8.44 -12.87
N ASN A 87 -7.26 9.69 -12.47
CA ASN A 87 -7.79 10.74 -13.32
C ASN A 87 -7.22 12.12 -12.92
N GLY A 88 -7.76 13.19 -13.51
CA GLY A 88 -7.32 14.55 -13.22
C GLY A 88 -7.46 15.00 -11.76
N SER A 89 -8.38 14.40 -11.00
CA SER A 89 -8.61 14.68 -9.59
C SER A 89 -7.90 13.70 -8.64
N HIS A 90 -7.54 12.52 -9.15
CA HIS A 90 -6.93 11.42 -8.39
C HIS A 90 -5.66 10.96 -9.10
N ALA A 91 -4.54 11.65 -8.80
CA ALA A 91 -3.23 11.34 -9.37
C ALA A 91 -2.65 10.02 -8.85
N THR A 92 -1.70 9.46 -9.59
CA THR A 92 -0.90 8.30 -9.15
C THR A 92 -0.12 8.58 -7.87
N PRO A 93 0.20 7.57 -7.04
CA PRO A 93 0.89 7.78 -5.79
C PRO A 93 2.31 8.33 -5.99
N ALA A 94 2.67 9.34 -5.20
CA ALA A 94 4.05 9.79 -5.03
C ALA A 94 4.66 9.01 -3.86
N PHE A 95 5.45 7.97 -4.17
CA PHE A 95 6.08 7.12 -3.17
C PHE A 95 7.15 7.87 -2.38
N SER A 96 7.21 7.64 -1.06
CA SER A 96 8.18 8.29 -0.15
C SER A 96 8.16 9.83 -0.20
N GLY A 97 7.04 10.44 -0.63
CA GLY A 97 6.96 11.88 -0.87
C GLY A 97 7.80 12.36 -2.06
N ALA A 98 8.42 11.45 -2.83
CA ALA A 98 9.10 11.78 -4.08
C ALA A 98 8.10 12.33 -5.11
N GLY A 99 8.55 13.21 -5.97
CA GLY A 99 7.70 13.91 -6.95
C GLY A 99 6.98 13.01 -7.95
N ALA A 100 6.37 13.62 -8.96
CA ALA A 100 5.45 13.00 -9.90
C ALA A 100 6.00 11.74 -10.60
N LEU A 101 5.09 10.84 -11.01
CA LEU A 101 5.39 9.59 -11.68
C LEU A 101 6.28 9.76 -12.93
N LEU A 102 6.07 10.81 -13.73
CA LEU A 102 6.78 11.02 -14.99
C LEU A 102 8.31 10.96 -14.84
N THR A 103 8.84 11.53 -13.77
CA THR A 103 10.30 11.55 -13.50
C THR A 103 10.74 10.39 -12.61
N ASN A 104 9.83 9.74 -11.89
CA ASN A 104 10.09 8.62 -10.99
C ASN A 104 9.43 7.31 -11.47
N LYS A 105 9.45 7.08 -12.78
CA LYS A 105 8.78 5.96 -13.46
C LYS A 105 9.33 4.57 -13.11
N THR A 106 10.46 4.50 -12.44
CA THR A 106 11.06 3.25 -11.94
C THR A 106 10.53 2.84 -10.57
N LEU A 107 9.70 3.68 -9.95
CA LEU A 107 9.07 3.37 -8.67
C LEU A 107 7.73 2.70 -8.90
N SER A 108 7.50 1.60 -8.18
CA SER A 108 6.22 0.87 -8.16
C SER A 108 5.87 0.43 -6.75
N GLY A 109 4.63 0.01 -6.52
CA GLY A 109 4.24 -0.50 -5.21
C GLY A 109 2.82 -0.17 -4.80
N ILE A 110 2.57 -0.23 -3.49
CA ILE A 110 1.27 0.03 -2.85
C ILE A 110 1.45 1.15 -1.85
N LYS A 111 0.58 2.14 -1.89
CA LYS A 111 0.52 3.22 -0.91
C LYS A 111 -0.90 3.35 -0.36
N SER A 112 -1.04 3.23 0.96
CA SER A 112 -2.33 3.47 1.63
C SER A 112 -2.54 4.96 1.91
N LYS A 113 -3.71 5.30 2.41
CA LYS A 113 -4.03 6.62 2.94
C LYS A 113 -4.75 6.45 4.28
N GLU A 114 -4.32 7.18 5.28
CA GLU A 114 -5.01 7.29 6.57
C GLU A 114 -6.47 7.72 6.37
N HIS A 115 -7.39 7.09 7.10
CA HIS A 115 -8.80 7.48 7.06
C HIS A 115 -8.97 8.88 7.67
N GLN A 116 -9.55 9.79 6.91
CA GLN A 116 -9.73 11.21 7.29
C GLN A 116 -8.44 11.93 7.73
N GLY A 117 -7.29 11.40 7.37
CA GLY A 117 -5.98 11.92 7.73
C GLY A 117 -5.02 12.05 6.55
N GLY A 118 -3.75 12.36 6.83
CA GLY A 118 -2.71 12.58 5.83
C GLY A 118 -1.57 11.57 5.85
N GLN A 119 -1.53 10.66 6.84
CA GLN A 119 -0.48 9.66 6.93
C GLN A 119 -0.73 8.49 5.97
N TYR A 120 0.27 7.65 5.77
CA TYR A 120 0.20 6.51 4.87
C TYR A 120 1.14 5.38 5.31
N ASN A 121 0.88 4.18 4.79
CA ASN A 121 1.84 3.09 4.76
C ASN A 121 2.19 2.81 3.31
N GLU A 122 3.41 2.33 3.05
CA GLU A 122 3.80 1.97 1.68
C GLU A 122 4.67 0.72 1.62
N LEU A 123 4.44 -0.06 0.58
CA LEU A 123 5.36 -1.06 0.05
C LEU A 123 5.88 -0.51 -1.28
N LEU A 124 7.16 -0.19 -1.34
CA LEU A 124 7.80 0.44 -2.49
C LEU A 124 8.85 -0.50 -3.08
N PHE A 125 8.85 -0.62 -4.40
CA PHE A 125 9.92 -1.18 -5.20
C PHE A 125 10.53 -0.08 -6.05
N ASP A 126 11.85 0.01 -6.06
CA ASP A 126 12.64 0.95 -6.85
C ASP A 126 13.53 0.14 -7.79
N ASP A 127 13.16 0.11 -9.05
CA ASP A 127 13.83 -0.66 -10.11
C ASP A 127 14.78 0.21 -10.94
N THR A 128 15.30 1.27 -10.34
CA THR A 128 16.30 2.12 -11.01
C THR A 128 17.58 1.32 -11.28
N PRO A 129 18.10 1.32 -12.52
CA PRO A 129 19.28 0.55 -12.90
C PRO A 129 20.49 0.80 -11.98
N GLY A 130 21.01 -0.25 -11.37
CA GLY A 130 22.13 -0.19 -10.41
C GLY A 130 21.74 0.26 -9.00
N GLU A 131 20.46 0.61 -8.75
CA GLU A 131 19.99 1.15 -7.47
C GLU A 131 18.71 0.43 -6.98
N VAL A 132 18.63 -0.87 -7.23
CA VAL A 132 17.46 -1.70 -6.89
C VAL A 132 17.23 -1.71 -5.37
N ARG A 133 15.98 -1.42 -4.95
CA ARG A 133 15.63 -1.30 -3.55
C ARG A 133 14.18 -1.75 -3.29
N ALA A 134 13.94 -2.38 -2.15
CA ALA A 134 12.60 -2.57 -1.59
C ALA A 134 12.46 -1.83 -0.26
N LYS A 135 11.28 -1.25 0.01
CA LYS A 135 10.97 -0.54 1.25
C LYS A 135 9.57 -0.88 1.73
N LEU A 136 9.45 -1.26 2.98
CA LEU A 136 8.18 -1.33 3.71
C LEU A 136 8.20 -0.26 4.80
N SER A 137 7.22 0.64 4.81
CA SER A 137 7.23 1.74 5.78
C SER A 137 5.86 2.19 6.24
N SER A 138 5.84 2.83 7.42
CA SER A 138 4.73 3.58 7.97
C SER A 138 5.17 5.00 8.28
N GLU A 139 4.34 6.00 7.97
CA GLU A 139 4.57 7.39 8.36
C GLU A 139 4.50 7.58 9.89
N SER A 140 3.78 6.70 10.59
CA SER A 140 3.76 6.68 12.05
C SER A 140 5.15 6.32 12.59
N GLY A 141 5.77 7.29 13.32
CA GLY A 141 7.12 7.13 13.85
C GLY A 141 8.20 6.90 12.79
N LYS A 142 7.94 7.20 11.52
CA LYS A 142 8.87 6.98 10.39
C LYS A 142 9.51 5.59 10.39
N THR A 143 8.70 4.60 10.82
CA THR A 143 9.14 3.20 10.91
C THR A 143 9.31 2.60 9.52
N GLN A 144 10.45 1.99 9.23
CA GLN A 144 10.72 1.43 7.92
C GLN A 144 11.77 0.32 7.92
N LEU A 145 11.57 -0.63 7.02
CA LEU A 145 12.56 -1.62 6.59
C LEU A 145 12.94 -1.28 5.14
N ASN A 146 14.20 -0.98 4.91
CA ASN A 146 14.78 -0.78 3.58
C ASN A 146 15.75 -1.92 3.27
N GLN A 147 15.81 -2.35 2.01
CA GLN A 147 16.68 -3.44 1.55
C GLN A 147 17.24 -3.12 0.17
N GLY A 148 18.52 -3.38 -0.05
CA GLY A 148 19.21 -3.20 -1.32
C GLY A 148 20.04 -1.92 -1.36
N PHE A 149 19.95 -1.14 -2.43
CA PHE A 149 20.69 0.11 -2.58
C PHE A 149 19.96 1.24 -1.85
N LEU A 150 20.42 1.58 -0.65
CA LEU A 150 19.76 2.56 0.20
C LEU A 150 19.96 3.98 -0.32
N THR A 151 18.87 4.72 -0.47
CA THR A 151 18.90 6.11 -0.94
C THR A 151 18.01 7.01 -0.10
N GLN A 152 18.22 8.33 -0.22
CA GLN A 152 17.21 9.33 0.11
C GLN A 152 16.00 9.20 -0.86
N PRO A 153 14.84 9.78 -0.54
CA PRO A 153 13.71 9.82 -1.49
C PRO A 153 14.13 10.40 -2.84
N ARG A 154 13.66 9.79 -3.94
CA ARG A 154 14.00 10.26 -5.29
C ARG A 154 13.30 11.58 -5.61
N THR A 155 14.06 12.48 -6.18
CA THR A 155 13.54 13.72 -6.76
C THR A 155 13.97 13.79 -8.22
N ASN A 156 13.02 13.93 -9.13
CA ASN A 156 13.26 13.95 -10.58
C ASN A 156 14.10 12.75 -11.07
N GLY A 157 13.76 11.55 -10.60
CA GLY A 157 14.44 10.32 -11.00
C GLY A 157 15.82 10.10 -10.38
N LYS A 158 16.32 11.01 -9.53
CA LYS A 158 17.63 10.93 -8.89
C LYS A 158 17.49 10.82 -7.37
N ALA A 159 18.40 10.09 -6.73
CA ALA A 159 18.49 10.00 -5.28
C ALA A 159 19.95 10.03 -4.81
N GLN A 160 20.17 10.56 -3.61
CA GLN A 160 21.48 10.52 -2.97
C GLN A 160 21.67 9.13 -2.33
N PRO A 161 22.79 8.43 -2.62
CA PRO A 161 23.12 7.17 -1.99
C PRO A 161 23.29 7.31 -0.48
N ARG A 162 22.86 6.26 0.27
CA ARG A 162 23.09 6.11 1.72
C ARG A 162 23.90 4.86 2.06
N GLY A 163 24.09 3.95 1.10
CA GLY A 163 24.82 2.69 1.25
C GLY A 163 24.10 1.50 0.65
N ASN A 164 24.64 0.30 0.88
CA ASN A 164 24.06 -0.98 0.44
C ASN A 164 23.78 -1.88 1.65
N GLY A 165 22.75 -2.71 1.57
CA GLY A 165 22.38 -3.67 2.61
C GLY A 165 20.95 -3.49 3.08
N PHE A 166 20.70 -3.58 4.38
CA PHE A 166 19.37 -3.32 4.94
C PHE A 166 19.43 -2.34 6.10
N GLU A 167 18.32 -1.64 6.33
CA GLU A 167 18.13 -0.74 7.46
C GLU A 167 16.73 -0.97 8.04
N LEU A 168 16.65 -1.31 9.32
CA LEU A 168 15.43 -1.30 10.12
C LEU A 168 15.50 -0.12 11.08
N ARG A 169 14.61 0.85 10.94
CA ARG A 169 14.62 2.07 11.75
C ARG A 169 13.23 2.53 12.17
N THR A 170 13.19 3.30 13.26
CA THR A 170 12.02 4.05 13.74
C THR A 170 12.48 5.28 14.52
N ASP A 171 11.65 6.32 14.54
CA ASP A 171 11.83 7.48 15.43
C ASP A 171 11.15 7.25 16.80
N GLN A 172 10.64 6.04 17.04
CA GLN A 172 9.98 5.60 18.26
C GLN A 172 10.73 4.41 18.87
N HIS A 173 10.10 3.64 19.74
CA HIS A 173 10.68 2.47 20.38
C HIS A 173 10.73 1.27 19.44
N GLY A 174 11.83 0.51 19.47
CA GLY A 174 11.99 -0.74 18.75
C GLY A 174 12.16 -1.93 19.69
N ALA A 175 11.69 -3.11 19.27
CA ALA A 175 11.93 -4.37 19.99
C ALA A 175 12.17 -5.51 18.97
N ILE A 176 13.20 -6.31 19.21
CA ILE A 176 13.46 -7.57 18.50
C ILE A 176 13.29 -8.70 19.51
N ARG A 177 12.34 -9.61 19.27
CA ARG A 177 12.01 -10.70 20.18
C ARG A 177 11.95 -12.02 19.44
N ALA A 178 12.57 -13.07 20.00
CA ALA A 178 12.50 -14.43 19.48
C ALA A 178 12.33 -15.41 20.65
N ALA A 179 11.37 -16.35 20.53
CA ALA A 179 11.05 -17.30 21.59
C ALA A 179 12.16 -18.33 21.83
N HIS A 180 12.89 -18.72 20.78
CA HIS A 180 13.88 -19.81 20.84
C HIS A 180 15.33 -19.34 20.67
N GLY A 181 15.56 -18.06 20.40
CA GLY A 181 16.89 -17.48 20.25
C GLY A 181 16.98 -16.43 19.16
N LEU A 182 17.99 -15.57 19.24
CA LEU A 182 18.28 -14.52 18.28
C LEU A 182 19.76 -14.59 17.95
N LEU A 183 20.10 -14.71 16.66
CA LEU A 183 21.46 -14.62 16.17
C LEU A 183 21.69 -13.28 15.48
N LEU A 184 22.66 -12.52 15.98
CA LEU A 184 23.22 -11.35 15.31
C LEU A 184 24.71 -11.61 15.13
N THR A 185 25.17 -11.65 13.89
CA THR A 185 26.55 -12.03 13.57
C THR A 185 27.09 -11.20 12.40
N THR A 186 28.41 -11.03 12.38
CA THR A 186 29.17 -10.49 11.23
C THR A 186 29.74 -11.59 10.33
N GLU A 187 29.50 -12.86 10.66
CA GLU A 187 29.91 -14.00 9.82
C GLU A 187 29.04 -14.05 8.56
N ALA A 188 29.66 -13.95 7.40
CA ALA A 188 28.98 -13.96 6.12
C ALA A 188 28.51 -15.35 5.73
N GLN A 189 27.28 -15.44 5.21
CA GLN A 189 26.77 -16.62 4.46
C GLN A 189 26.49 -16.17 3.02
N ASN A 190 27.45 -16.32 2.14
CA ASN A 190 27.32 -15.90 0.77
C ASN A 190 26.29 -16.71 0.01
N GLY A 191 25.43 -16.02 -0.78
CA GLY A 191 24.40 -16.66 -1.59
C GLY A 191 23.20 -17.21 -0.82
N ALA A 192 23.11 -16.99 0.48
CA ALA A 192 22.02 -17.46 1.37
C ALA A 192 21.68 -18.96 1.20
N SER A 193 22.69 -19.80 0.89
CA SER A 193 22.52 -21.19 0.47
C SER A 193 22.63 -22.21 1.61
N SER A 194 22.93 -21.78 2.83
CA SER A 194 23.06 -22.66 3.99
C SER A 194 21.97 -22.39 5.04
N HIS A 195 21.92 -23.22 6.09
CA HIS A 195 20.95 -23.03 7.17
C HIS A 195 21.12 -21.66 7.84
N SER A 196 20.03 -20.93 8.02
CA SER A 196 20.01 -19.61 8.68
C SER A 196 20.37 -19.67 10.18
N TRP A 197 20.32 -20.87 10.78
CA TRP A 197 20.60 -21.09 12.19
C TRP A 197 21.55 -22.31 12.36
N HIS A 198 22.75 -22.07 12.87
CA HIS A 198 23.68 -23.11 13.34
C HIS A 198 23.70 -23.14 14.85
N GLY A 199 22.91 -24.02 15.46
CA GLY A 199 22.76 -24.14 16.90
C GLY A 199 24.04 -24.48 17.70
N ASN A 200 25.13 -24.82 17.01
CA ASN A 200 26.37 -25.28 17.67
C ASN A 200 27.50 -24.24 17.69
N THR A 201 27.34 -23.04 17.18
CA THR A 201 28.41 -22.04 17.09
C THR A 201 28.15 -20.72 17.81
N CYS A 202 27.01 -20.55 18.47
CA CYS A 202 26.80 -19.39 19.33
C CYS A 202 27.60 -19.51 20.64
N LYS A 203 28.87 -19.16 20.63
CA LYS A 203 29.57 -18.78 21.86
C LYS A 203 29.03 -17.39 22.23
N ALA A 204 28.25 -17.34 23.31
CA ALA A 204 27.91 -16.07 23.95
C ALA A 204 29.23 -15.37 24.33
N SER A 205 29.54 -14.27 23.63
CA SER A 205 30.59 -13.34 24.11
C SER A 205 29.98 -12.60 25.31
N SER A 206 30.29 -13.05 26.51
CA SER A 206 30.01 -12.27 27.70
C SER A 206 30.96 -11.06 27.69
N MET A 207 30.40 -9.85 27.63
CA MET A 207 31.17 -8.66 27.97
C MET A 207 31.63 -8.80 29.43
N PRO A 208 32.90 -8.51 29.72
CA PRO A 208 33.33 -8.44 31.12
C PRO A 208 32.60 -7.30 31.83
N PRO A 209 32.27 -7.45 33.12
CA PRO A 209 31.64 -6.38 33.88
C PRO A 209 32.56 -5.15 33.87
N SER A 210 31.99 -4.00 33.56
CA SER A 210 32.66 -2.71 33.70
C SER A 210 32.99 -2.48 35.15
N THR A 211 34.26 -2.39 35.48
CA THR A 211 34.80 -1.91 36.77
C THR A 211 34.55 -0.40 36.90
#